data_943d99c87c67f1d62cea3f376ddf27e9
#
_entry.id   943d99c87c67f1d62cea3f376ddf27e9
#
_cell.length_a   1.000
_cell.length_b   1.000
_cell.length_c   1.000
_cell.angle_alpha   90.00
_cell.angle_beta   90.00
_cell.angle_gamma   90.00
#
_symmetry.space_group_name_H-M   'P 1'
#
loop_
_entity.id
_entity.type
_entity.pdbx_description
1 polymer ?
#
loop_
_entity_poly.entity_id
_entity_poly.type
_entity_poly.pdbx_seq_one_letter_code
_entity_poly.pdbx_strand_id
1 'polypeptide(L)'
;MRAILYTSQVMRVFVILPAAGIGTRMASAGAPKQFLEVGGVPVLVRSVKAFLAVPRVDAVCVAVRAQERERVEAQMAEHKLGPRVHMVEGGEHRQQSVGNALAALDCDDNDVVLVHDAVRPLIDAATIDRTTDAVVKHGAAIVGLPAVDTIKQVERTADGAIVTATIPRERIVHAQTPQGALFGLLRRAFLEAETDEFAGTDEASLLERAGIAVAVVPGAARNFKITQPGDIELAEFYLGQAKS
;
A
#
# COMPACT_ATOMS: atom_id res chain seq x y z
N MET A 1 23.09 41.07 12.41
CA MET A 1 22.94 39.89 11.50
C MET A 1 22.36 38.76 12.33
N ARG A 2 21.04 38.52 12.26
CA ARG A 2 20.38 37.43 12.99
C ARG A 2 20.57 36.18 12.18
N ALA A 3 21.30 35.20 12.72
CA ALA A 3 21.36 33.86 12.15
C ALA A 3 19.95 33.26 12.23
N ILE A 4 19.34 33.01 11.08
CA ILE A 4 18.14 32.20 10.98
C ILE A 4 18.61 30.76 11.20
N LEU A 5 18.38 30.25 12.41
CA LEU A 5 18.51 28.84 12.70
C LEU A 5 17.41 28.11 11.90
N TYR A 6 17.75 27.56 10.74
CA TYR A 6 16.96 26.53 10.13
C TYR A 6 17.00 25.32 11.06
N THR A 7 15.98 25.15 11.89
CA THR A 7 15.69 23.86 12.48
C THR A 7 15.40 22.93 11.30
N SER A 8 16.31 22.02 11.00
CA SER A 8 16.03 20.94 10.07
C SER A 8 14.87 20.15 10.67
N GLN A 9 13.66 20.41 10.17
CA GLN A 9 12.49 19.64 10.55
C GLN A 9 12.76 18.19 10.16
N VAL A 10 12.69 17.29 11.13
CA VAL A 10 12.95 15.87 10.90
C VAL A 10 11.84 15.36 10.00
N MET A 11 12.20 14.87 8.82
CA MET A 11 11.27 14.26 7.87
C MET A 11 10.55 13.09 8.54
N ARG A 12 9.22 13.12 8.57
CA ARG A 12 8.37 12.09 9.16
C ARG A 12 7.93 11.09 8.07
N VAL A 13 7.59 9.87 8.49
CA VAL A 13 7.14 8.80 7.61
C VAL A 13 5.76 8.32 8.06
N PHE A 14 4.77 8.54 7.22
CA PHE A 14 3.40 8.13 7.43
C PHE A 14 3.03 6.97 6.50
N VAL A 15 2.16 6.10 6.98
CA VAL A 15 1.69 4.96 6.20
C VAL A 15 0.16 5.01 6.11
N ILE A 16 -0.38 4.83 4.91
CA ILE A 16 -1.82 4.70 4.68
C ILE A 16 -2.13 3.25 4.29
N LEU A 17 -3.07 2.64 5.02
CA LEU A 17 -3.60 1.30 4.74
C LEU A 17 -5.07 1.40 4.32
N PRO A 18 -5.40 1.39 3.02
CA PRO A 18 -6.79 1.34 2.58
C PRO A 18 -7.39 -0.03 2.89
N ALA A 19 -8.34 -0.07 3.85
CA ALA A 19 -8.99 -1.27 4.36
C ALA A 19 -10.52 -1.25 4.19
N ALA A 20 -11.09 -0.29 3.44
CA ALA A 20 -12.53 -0.15 3.22
C ALA A 20 -13.11 -1.08 2.13
N GLY A 21 -12.27 -1.84 1.40
CA GLY A 21 -12.71 -2.71 0.30
C GLY A 21 -13.54 -3.91 0.77
N ILE A 22 -14.65 -4.22 0.04
CA ILE A 22 -15.55 -5.35 0.35
C ILE A 22 -14.93 -6.71 0.02
N GLY A 23 -13.98 -6.75 -0.91
CA GLY A 23 -13.32 -8.01 -1.30
C GLY A 23 -14.25 -9.02 -1.98
N THR A 24 -15.03 -8.61 -2.97
CA THR A 24 -16.04 -9.42 -3.67
C THR A 24 -15.57 -10.81 -4.12
N ARG A 25 -14.27 -10.98 -4.45
CA ARG A 25 -13.68 -12.26 -4.87
C ARG A 25 -13.54 -13.29 -3.74
N MET A 26 -13.72 -12.91 -2.49
CA MET A 26 -13.69 -13.78 -1.31
C MET A 26 -15.02 -13.78 -0.54
N ALA A 27 -16.13 -13.40 -1.18
CA ALA A 27 -17.45 -13.34 -0.56
C ALA A 27 -17.89 -14.69 0.04
N SER A 28 -17.36 -15.82 -0.47
CA SER A 28 -17.62 -17.18 0.07
C SER A 28 -16.97 -17.43 1.44
N ALA A 29 -16.03 -16.58 1.89
CA ALA A 29 -15.37 -16.74 3.20
C ALA A 29 -16.13 -16.09 4.37
N GLY A 30 -17.32 -15.51 4.13
CA GLY A 30 -18.21 -14.97 5.17
C GLY A 30 -17.74 -13.69 5.87
N ALA A 31 -16.50 -13.22 5.61
CA ALA A 31 -15.96 -11.97 6.15
C ALA A 31 -15.07 -11.25 5.12
N PRO A 32 -14.97 -9.91 5.19
CA PRO A 32 -14.01 -9.17 4.38
C PRO A 32 -12.58 -9.65 4.64
N LYS A 33 -11.80 -9.80 3.56
CA LYS A 33 -10.48 -10.45 3.58
C LYS A 33 -9.46 -9.83 4.54
N GLN A 34 -9.55 -8.55 4.83
CA GLN A 34 -8.69 -7.85 5.78
C GLN A 34 -8.87 -8.33 7.23
N PHE A 35 -10.00 -9.00 7.51
CA PHE A 35 -10.32 -9.57 8.82
C PHE A 35 -10.11 -11.08 8.91
N LEU A 36 -9.73 -11.73 7.80
CA LEU A 36 -9.31 -13.12 7.85
C LEU A 36 -8.01 -13.22 8.64
N GLU A 37 -7.79 -14.37 9.28
CA GLU A 37 -6.60 -14.60 10.08
C GLU A 37 -5.55 -15.37 9.31
N VAL A 38 -4.30 -15.05 9.60
CA VAL A 38 -3.13 -15.79 9.18
C VAL A 38 -2.33 -16.10 10.45
N GLY A 39 -2.19 -17.38 10.81
CA GLY A 39 -1.55 -17.78 12.07
C GLY A 39 -2.19 -17.13 13.29
N GLY A 40 -3.52 -17.10 13.38
CA GLY A 40 -4.29 -16.58 14.52
C GLY A 40 -4.23 -15.05 14.71
N VAL A 41 -3.81 -14.29 13.69
CA VAL A 41 -3.77 -12.82 13.73
C VAL A 41 -4.43 -12.25 12.48
N PRO A 42 -5.38 -11.29 12.60
CA PRO A 42 -6.02 -10.68 11.46
C PRO A 42 -5.02 -10.08 10.47
N VAL A 43 -5.29 -10.24 9.16
CA VAL A 43 -4.42 -9.78 8.08
C VAL A 43 -4.12 -8.28 8.21
N LEU A 44 -5.13 -7.45 8.46
CA LEU A 44 -4.95 -6.02 8.70
C LEU A 44 -4.01 -5.74 9.87
N VAL A 45 -4.19 -6.43 10.99
CA VAL A 45 -3.35 -6.28 12.19
C VAL A 45 -1.90 -6.63 11.88
N ARG A 46 -1.66 -7.68 11.07
CA ARG A 46 -0.30 -8.03 10.64
C ARG A 46 0.34 -6.94 9.81
N SER A 47 -0.41 -6.37 8.86
CA SER A 47 0.08 -5.26 8.04
C SER A 47 0.43 -4.04 8.90
N VAL A 48 -0.44 -3.66 9.85
CA VAL A 48 -0.15 -2.57 10.79
C VAL A 48 1.10 -2.86 11.62
N LYS A 49 1.22 -4.08 12.19
CA LYS A 49 2.39 -4.49 12.99
C LYS A 49 3.70 -4.40 12.20
N ALA A 50 3.69 -4.80 10.93
CA ALA A 50 4.88 -4.77 10.08
C ALA A 50 5.43 -3.34 9.94
N PHE A 51 4.57 -2.35 9.74
CA PHE A 51 4.99 -0.95 9.66
C PHE A 51 5.38 -0.36 11.00
N LEU A 52 4.61 -0.61 12.06
CA LEU A 52 4.94 -0.12 13.41
C LEU A 52 6.25 -0.69 13.97
N ALA A 53 6.70 -1.85 13.47
CA ALA A 53 7.98 -2.45 13.82
C ALA A 53 9.19 -1.69 13.21
N VAL A 54 8.96 -0.84 12.22
CA VAL A 54 10.02 -0.02 11.61
C VAL A 54 10.16 1.30 12.39
N PRO A 55 11.30 1.58 13.02
CA PRO A 55 11.44 2.73 13.93
C PRO A 55 11.21 4.10 13.27
N ARG A 56 11.50 4.22 11.97
CA ARG A 56 11.32 5.48 11.23
C ARG A 56 9.87 5.76 10.82
N VAL A 57 8.94 4.82 10.99
CA VAL A 57 7.51 5.04 10.73
C VAL A 57 6.91 5.76 11.94
N ASP A 58 6.41 6.96 11.74
CA ASP A 58 5.82 7.80 12.78
C ASP A 58 4.39 7.37 13.10
N ALA A 59 3.57 7.16 12.08
CA ALA A 59 2.18 6.75 12.26
C ALA A 59 1.64 5.93 11.08
N VAL A 60 0.59 5.14 11.38
CA VAL A 60 -0.18 4.36 10.41
C VAL A 60 -1.62 4.85 10.42
N CYS A 61 -2.11 5.32 9.28
CA CYS A 61 -3.49 5.72 9.06
C CYS A 61 -4.25 4.59 8.34
N VAL A 62 -5.29 4.07 8.95
CA VAL A 62 -6.11 2.98 8.41
C VAL A 62 -7.44 3.56 7.93
N ALA A 63 -7.70 3.48 6.63
CA ALA A 63 -8.97 3.90 6.05
C ALA A 63 -9.96 2.74 6.07
N VAL A 64 -10.99 2.83 6.90
CA VAL A 64 -11.99 1.77 7.13
C VAL A 64 -13.40 2.29 6.86
N ARG A 65 -14.35 1.40 6.59
CA ARG A 65 -15.77 1.77 6.55
C ARG A 65 -16.28 2.14 7.92
N ALA A 66 -17.24 3.05 7.96
CA ALA A 66 -17.87 3.46 9.21
C ALA A 66 -18.36 2.25 10.05
N GLN A 67 -19.03 1.29 9.39
CA GLN A 67 -19.55 0.09 10.06
C GLN A 67 -18.50 -0.90 10.57
N GLU A 68 -17.25 -0.81 10.12
CA GLU A 68 -16.16 -1.69 10.55
C GLU A 68 -15.23 -1.00 11.58
N ARG A 69 -15.46 0.27 11.87
CA ARG A 69 -14.59 1.09 12.70
C ARG A 69 -14.43 0.49 14.11
N GLU A 70 -15.53 0.21 14.78
CA GLU A 70 -15.51 -0.35 16.15
C GLU A 70 -14.75 -1.68 16.20
N ARG A 71 -14.96 -2.54 15.18
CA ARG A 71 -14.26 -3.82 15.07
C ARG A 71 -12.76 -3.62 14.93
N VAL A 72 -12.33 -2.68 14.07
CA VAL A 72 -10.90 -2.40 13.87
C VAL A 72 -10.30 -1.79 15.14
N GLU A 73 -10.98 -0.87 15.80
CA GLU A 73 -10.54 -0.30 17.09
C GLU A 73 -10.33 -1.39 18.15
N ALA A 74 -11.28 -2.30 18.28
CA ALA A 74 -11.17 -3.44 19.20
C ALA A 74 -9.95 -4.33 18.87
N GLN A 75 -9.72 -4.65 17.58
CA GLN A 75 -8.55 -5.42 17.15
C GLN A 75 -7.22 -4.71 17.44
N MET A 76 -7.16 -3.39 17.19
CA MET A 76 -5.94 -2.60 17.49
C MET A 76 -5.67 -2.58 19.01
N ALA A 77 -6.70 -2.44 19.84
CA ALA A 77 -6.59 -2.47 21.30
C ALA A 77 -6.15 -3.84 21.80
N GLU A 78 -6.78 -4.93 21.34
CA GLU A 78 -6.43 -6.32 21.68
C GLU A 78 -4.94 -6.60 21.40
N HIS A 79 -4.46 -6.13 20.28
CA HIS A 79 -3.07 -6.32 19.88
C HIS A 79 -2.10 -5.22 20.37
N LYS A 80 -2.57 -4.31 21.22
CA LYS A 80 -1.76 -3.23 21.87
C LYS A 80 -1.03 -2.35 20.85
N LEU A 81 -1.68 -2.04 19.74
CA LEU A 81 -1.12 -1.23 18.67
C LEU A 81 -1.30 0.29 18.90
N GLY A 82 -1.17 0.73 20.10
CA GLY A 82 -0.96 2.05 20.65
C GLY A 82 -1.30 3.32 19.84
N PRO A 83 -0.81 4.48 20.29
CA PRO A 83 -1.26 5.79 19.80
C PRO A 83 -0.77 6.16 18.39
N ARG A 84 0.10 5.34 17.77
CA ARG A 84 0.59 5.59 16.40
C ARG A 84 -0.36 5.05 15.31
N VAL A 85 -1.52 4.50 15.68
CA VAL A 85 -2.54 4.06 14.71
C VAL A 85 -3.72 5.01 14.74
N HIS A 86 -4.03 5.61 13.59
CA HIS A 86 -5.15 6.51 13.40
C HIS A 86 -6.14 5.89 12.42
N MET A 87 -7.42 6.14 12.60
CA MET A 87 -8.47 5.67 11.70
C MET A 87 -9.20 6.83 11.05
N VAL A 88 -9.42 6.68 9.74
CA VAL A 88 -10.24 7.58 8.96
C VAL A 88 -11.34 6.80 8.27
N GLU A 89 -12.41 7.48 7.88
CA GLU A 89 -13.45 6.88 7.07
C GLU A 89 -12.94 6.68 5.64
N GLY A 90 -13.03 5.43 5.15
CA GLY A 90 -12.72 5.09 3.77
C GLY A 90 -13.85 5.50 2.83
N GLY A 91 -13.52 5.61 1.54
CA GLY A 91 -14.48 5.90 0.48
C GLY A 91 -15.03 4.66 -0.20
N GLU A 92 -15.82 4.87 -1.25
CA GLU A 92 -16.41 3.81 -2.07
C GLU A 92 -15.35 3.00 -2.84
N HIS A 93 -14.27 3.68 -3.24
CA HIS A 93 -13.17 3.10 -3.99
C HIS A 93 -11.83 3.26 -3.24
N ARG A 94 -10.82 2.47 -3.64
CA ARG A 94 -9.48 2.50 -3.04
C ARG A 94 -8.85 3.89 -3.12
N GLN A 95 -8.90 4.54 -4.29
CA GLN A 95 -8.37 5.89 -4.49
C GLN A 95 -9.02 6.90 -3.54
N GLN A 96 -10.35 6.88 -3.40
CA GLN A 96 -11.06 7.77 -2.49
C GLN A 96 -10.67 7.49 -1.02
N SER A 97 -10.51 6.21 -0.63
CA SER A 97 -10.07 5.85 0.72
C SER A 97 -8.68 6.40 1.04
N VAL A 98 -7.76 6.37 0.06
CA VAL A 98 -6.43 6.95 0.20
C VAL A 98 -6.50 8.48 0.23
N GLY A 99 -7.32 9.11 -0.62
CA GLY A 99 -7.56 10.54 -0.64
C GLY A 99 -8.07 11.07 0.70
N ASN A 100 -9.06 10.39 1.30
CA ASN A 100 -9.59 10.72 2.63
C ASN A 100 -8.49 10.64 3.70
N ALA A 101 -7.65 9.60 3.63
CA ALA A 101 -6.53 9.46 4.55
C ALA A 101 -5.49 10.57 4.36
N LEU A 102 -5.12 10.89 3.12
CA LEU A 102 -4.19 11.99 2.81
C LEU A 102 -4.70 13.33 3.34
N ALA A 103 -6.00 13.62 3.18
CA ALA A 103 -6.60 14.85 3.68
C ALA A 103 -6.63 14.95 5.21
N ALA A 104 -6.58 13.81 5.92
CA ALA A 104 -6.58 13.74 7.38
C ALA A 104 -5.18 13.75 8.00
N LEU A 105 -4.10 13.60 7.20
CA LEU A 105 -2.73 13.64 7.71
C LEU A 105 -2.28 15.08 7.94
N ASP A 106 -1.68 15.31 9.11
CA ASP A 106 -0.95 16.55 9.43
C ASP A 106 0.52 16.39 8.99
N CYS A 107 0.75 16.58 7.69
CA CYS A 107 2.04 16.37 7.03
C CYS A 107 2.58 17.66 6.41
N ASP A 108 3.90 17.79 6.42
CA ASP A 108 4.61 18.77 5.61
C ASP A 108 4.85 18.22 4.19
N ASP A 109 5.01 19.08 3.20
CA ASP A 109 5.18 18.68 1.80
C ASP A 109 6.38 17.72 1.57
N ASN A 110 7.39 17.76 2.45
CA ASN A 110 8.58 16.91 2.40
C ASN A 110 8.48 15.63 3.25
N ASP A 111 7.38 15.44 4.00
CA ASP A 111 7.17 14.18 4.72
C ASP A 111 6.93 13.04 3.71
N VAL A 112 7.32 11.84 4.08
CA VAL A 112 7.11 10.64 3.26
C VAL A 112 5.76 10.02 3.58
N VAL A 113 4.95 9.75 2.55
CA VAL A 113 3.72 8.96 2.67
C VAL A 113 3.85 7.69 1.86
N LEU A 114 3.72 6.55 2.55
CA LEU A 114 3.67 5.22 1.95
C LEU A 114 2.23 4.71 1.95
N VAL A 115 1.74 4.28 0.81
CA VAL A 115 0.43 3.61 0.69
C VAL A 115 0.65 2.11 0.52
N HIS A 116 0.02 1.30 1.38
CA HIS A 116 0.20 -0.15 1.35
C HIS A 116 -1.13 -0.89 1.43
N ASP A 117 -1.29 -1.89 0.58
CA ASP A 117 -2.49 -2.74 0.62
C ASP A 117 -2.61 -3.46 1.98
N ALA A 118 -3.69 -3.18 2.72
CA ALA A 118 -3.97 -3.79 4.03
C ALA A 118 -3.96 -5.33 4.04
N VAL A 119 -4.01 -5.92 2.86
CA VAL A 119 -4.03 -7.38 2.64
C VAL A 119 -2.72 -7.95 2.09
N ARG A 120 -1.58 -7.28 2.33
CA ARG A 120 -0.21 -7.79 2.12
C ARG A 120 0.53 -7.89 3.46
N PRO A 121 0.19 -8.87 4.32
CA PRO A 121 0.65 -8.91 5.71
C PRO A 121 2.11 -9.31 5.89
N LEU A 122 2.82 -9.67 4.81
CA LEU A 122 4.16 -10.24 4.87
C LEU A 122 5.26 -9.30 4.34
N ILE A 123 4.96 -7.98 4.30
CA ILE A 123 5.97 -6.97 4.00
C ILE A 123 7.06 -6.99 5.08
N ASP A 124 8.32 -6.89 4.67
CA ASP A 124 9.46 -6.84 5.59
C ASP A 124 9.99 -5.42 5.81
N ALA A 125 10.62 -5.23 6.97
CA ALA A 125 11.20 -3.95 7.36
C ALA A 125 12.22 -3.42 6.34
N ALA A 126 13.07 -4.28 5.80
CA ALA A 126 14.07 -3.87 4.82
C ALA A 126 13.45 -3.34 3.52
N THR A 127 12.31 -3.88 3.09
CA THR A 127 11.57 -3.36 1.92
C THR A 127 10.92 -2.02 2.24
N ILE A 128 10.36 -1.83 3.45
CA ILE A 128 9.81 -0.55 3.90
C ILE A 128 10.91 0.51 3.92
N ASP A 129 12.07 0.21 4.51
CA ASP A 129 13.20 1.14 4.59
C ASP A 129 13.72 1.52 3.20
N ARG A 130 13.98 0.54 2.32
CA ARG A 130 14.41 0.82 0.94
C ARG A 130 13.41 1.67 0.17
N THR A 131 12.11 1.44 0.36
CA THR A 131 11.08 2.25 -0.31
C THR A 131 11.08 3.68 0.21
N THR A 132 11.21 3.87 1.52
CA THR A 132 11.31 5.19 2.13
C THR A 132 12.56 5.93 1.62
N ASP A 133 13.72 5.27 1.57
CA ASP A 133 14.95 5.87 1.05
C ASP A 133 14.83 6.25 -0.43
N ALA A 134 14.15 5.41 -1.23
CA ALA A 134 13.90 5.72 -2.64
C ALA A 134 12.96 6.93 -2.81
N VAL A 135 11.94 7.07 -1.97
CA VAL A 135 11.06 8.26 -1.95
C VAL A 135 11.85 9.51 -1.59
N VAL A 136 12.67 9.46 -0.54
CA VAL A 136 13.54 10.59 -0.15
C VAL A 136 14.46 11.00 -1.29
N LYS A 137 15.03 10.02 -2.00
CA LYS A 137 16.00 10.26 -3.07
C LYS A 137 15.37 10.72 -4.39
N HIS A 138 14.21 10.17 -4.76
CA HIS A 138 13.63 10.33 -6.10
C HIS A 138 12.29 11.09 -6.10
N GLY A 139 11.72 11.38 -4.94
CA GLY A 139 10.42 12.02 -4.77
C GLY A 139 9.25 11.03 -4.77
N ALA A 140 9.35 9.92 -5.50
CA ALA A 140 8.33 8.86 -5.53
C ALA A 140 8.95 7.49 -5.84
N ALA A 141 8.37 6.43 -5.28
CA ALA A 141 8.82 5.05 -5.50
C ALA A 141 7.70 4.03 -5.30
N ILE A 142 7.83 2.89 -5.97
CA ILE A 142 7.00 1.71 -5.77
C ILE A 142 7.86 0.48 -5.50
N VAL A 143 7.27 -0.49 -4.80
CA VAL A 143 7.83 -1.86 -4.73
C VAL A 143 7.34 -2.64 -5.94
N GLY A 144 8.24 -3.42 -6.57
CA GLY A 144 7.87 -4.23 -7.70
C GLY A 144 8.77 -5.44 -7.92
N LEU A 145 8.22 -6.45 -8.60
CA LEU A 145 8.94 -7.65 -9.02
C LEU A 145 9.13 -7.63 -10.54
N PRO A 146 10.34 -7.86 -11.05
CA PRO A 146 10.53 -8.09 -12.48
C PRO A 146 9.68 -9.29 -12.95
N ALA A 147 9.10 -9.19 -14.14
CA ALA A 147 8.40 -10.31 -14.75
C ALA A 147 9.39 -11.43 -15.10
N VAL A 148 9.11 -12.67 -14.65
CA VAL A 148 9.94 -13.84 -14.93
C VAL A 148 9.39 -14.66 -16.08
N ASP A 149 8.06 -14.71 -16.25
CA ASP A 149 7.40 -15.41 -17.32
C ASP A 149 7.38 -14.61 -18.63
N THR A 150 7.16 -15.28 -19.76
CA THR A 150 6.94 -14.61 -21.03
C THR A 150 5.59 -13.90 -21.03
N ILE A 151 5.59 -12.58 -21.25
CA ILE A 151 4.39 -11.74 -21.25
C ILE A 151 3.80 -11.71 -22.67
N LYS A 152 2.52 -12.09 -22.78
CA LYS A 152 1.76 -12.04 -24.04
C LYS A 152 0.70 -10.93 -23.94
N GLN A 153 0.70 -10.06 -24.93
CA GLN A 153 -0.44 -9.19 -25.19
C GLN A 153 -1.50 -10.00 -25.92
N VAL A 154 -2.75 -9.83 -25.49
CA VAL A 154 -3.87 -10.57 -26.06
C VAL A 154 -5.04 -9.65 -26.39
N GLU A 155 -5.76 -10.01 -27.44
CA GLU A 155 -7.06 -9.45 -27.76
C GLU A 155 -8.14 -10.47 -27.34
N ARG A 156 -9.15 -9.98 -26.62
CA ARG A 156 -10.27 -10.84 -26.18
C ARG A 156 -11.26 -11.02 -27.31
N THR A 157 -11.70 -12.27 -27.52
CA THR A 157 -12.73 -12.65 -28.49
C THR A 157 -13.91 -13.30 -27.77
N ALA A 158 -14.99 -13.58 -28.49
CA ALA A 158 -16.16 -14.27 -27.93
C ALA A 158 -15.80 -15.65 -27.34
N ASP A 159 -14.83 -16.36 -27.96
CA ASP A 159 -14.44 -17.72 -27.62
C ASP A 159 -13.16 -17.82 -26.80
N GLY A 160 -12.62 -16.67 -26.29
CA GLY A 160 -11.40 -16.68 -25.51
C GLY A 160 -10.50 -15.48 -25.73
N ALA A 161 -9.21 -15.72 -26.05
CA ALA A 161 -8.25 -14.66 -26.34
C ALA A 161 -7.22 -15.12 -27.39
N ILE A 162 -6.82 -14.21 -28.28
CA ILE A 162 -5.80 -14.42 -29.30
C ILE A 162 -4.55 -13.61 -28.94
N VAL A 163 -3.37 -14.24 -29.02
CA VAL A 163 -2.09 -13.54 -28.79
C VAL A 163 -1.81 -12.59 -29.94
N THR A 164 -1.59 -11.33 -29.64
CA THR A 164 -1.27 -10.26 -30.63
C THR A 164 0.20 -9.87 -30.62
N ALA A 165 0.88 -9.95 -29.44
CA ALA A 165 2.30 -9.63 -29.32
C ALA A 165 2.97 -10.36 -28.15
N THR A 166 4.30 -10.40 -28.19
CA THR A 166 5.13 -10.74 -27.01
C THR A 166 5.78 -9.45 -26.50
N ILE A 167 5.54 -9.14 -25.24
CA ILE A 167 6.10 -7.95 -24.59
C ILE A 167 7.46 -8.32 -23.99
N PRO A 168 8.52 -7.55 -24.24
CA PRO A 168 9.82 -7.75 -23.60
C PRO A 168 9.70 -7.67 -22.08
N ARG A 169 9.87 -8.80 -21.39
CA ARG A 169 9.69 -8.88 -19.91
C ARG A 169 10.67 -8.01 -19.14
N GLU A 170 11.81 -7.68 -19.74
CA GLU A 170 12.84 -6.81 -19.16
C GLU A 170 12.31 -5.38 -18.89
N ARG A 171 11.19 -5.02 -19.50
CA ARG A 171 10.50 -3.74 -19.33
C ARG A 171 9.24 -3.84 -18.45
N ILE A 172 8.97 -5.02 -17.89
CA ILE A 172 7.73 -5.28 -17.14
C ILE A 172 8.07 -5.55 -15.68
N VAL A 173 7.35 -4.84 -14.83
CA VAL A 173 7.40 -5.00 -13.37
C VAL A 173 5.99 -5.25 -12.86
N HIS A 174 5.82 -6.29 -12.05
CA HIS A 174 4.59 -6.53 -11.29
C HIS A 174 4.59 -5.58 -10.09
N ALA A 175 3.77 -4.54 -10.14
CA ALA A 175 3.67 -3.57 -9.06
C ALA A 175 3.15 -4.23 -7.77
N GLN A 176 3.87 -3.99 -6.70
CA GLN A 176 3.47 -4.30 -5.34
C GLN A 176 3.29 -2.99 -4.55
N THR A 177 3.02 -3.11 -3.27
CA THR A 177 3.05 -2.00 -2.31
C THR A 177 4.06 -2.32 -1.20
N PRO A 178 4.64 -1.33 -0.49
CA PRO A 178 4.27 0.09 -0.50
C PRO A 178 4.55 0.79 -1.83
N GLN A 179 3.68 1.75 -2.14
CA GLN A 179 3.91 2.79 -3.13
C GLN A 179 3.92 4.11 -2.38
N GLY A 180 4.86 4.99 -2.65
CA GLY A 180 4.96 6.20 -1.85
C GLY A 180 5.56 7.36 -2.60
N ALA A 181 5.32 8.55 -2.05
CA ALA A 181 5.94 9.78 -2.51
C ALA A 181 6.11 10.78 -1.35
N LEU A 182 6.80 11.87 -1.61
CA LEU A 182 6.73 13.04 -0.76
C LEU A 182 5.28 13.53 -0.72
N PHE A 183 4.80 13.91 0.46
CA PHE A 183 3.39 14.26 0.69
C PHE A 183 2.88 15.31 -0.30
N GLY A 184 3.64 16.38 -0.55
CA GLY A 184 3.25 17.42 -1.50
C GLY A 184 3.07 16.90 -2.93
N LEU A 185 3.92 15.95 -3.37
CA LEU A 185 3.79 15.33 -4.69
C LEU A 185 2.57 14.41 -4.77
N LEU A 186 2.37 13.58 -3.76
CA LEU A 186 1.24 12.65 -3.72
C LEU A 186 -0.09 13.40 -3.66
N ARG A 187 -0.18 14.43 -2.79
CA ARG A 187 -1.36 15.29 -2.68
C ARG A 187 -1.69 15.97 -4.00
N ARG A 188 -0.68 16.52 -4.70
CA ARG A 188 -0.87 17.12 -6.02
C ARG A 188 -1.44 16.11 -7.02
N ALA A 189 -0.86 14.91 -7.11
CA ALA A 189 -1.32 13.87 -8.02
C ALA A 189 -2.77 13.46 -7.77
N PHE A 190 -3.19 13.37 -6.50
CA PHE A 190 -4.57 13.08 -6.14
C PHE A 190 -5.53 14.22 -6.51
N LEU A 191 -5.17 15.48 -6.25
CA LEU A 191 -5.99 16.65 -6.60
C LEU A 191 -6.16 16.81 -8.11
N GLU A 192 -5.09 16.62 -8.90
CA GLU A 192 -5.17 16.65 -10.36
C GLU A 192 -6.08 15.53 -10.89
N ALA A 193 -5.95 14.31 -10.34
CA ALA A 193 -6.78 13.19 -10.73
C ALA A 193 -8.27 13.40 -10.39
N GLU A 194 -8.58 14.00 -9.23
CA GLU A 194 -9.94 14.36 -8.83
C GLU A 194 -10.53 15.41 -9.78
N THR A 195 -9.77 16.47 -10.11
CA THR A 195 -10.19 17.52 -11.03
C THR A 195 -10.55 16.99 -12.41
N ASP A 196 -9.79 16.01 -12.89
CA ASP A 196 -9.92 15.42 -14.23
C ASP A 196 -10.78 14.13 -14.24
N GLU A 197 -11.43 13.80 -13.14
CA GLU A 197 -12.23 12.58 -12.95
C GLU A 197 -11.47 11.30 -13.34
N PHE A 198 -10.14 11.30 -13.13
CA PHE A 198 -9.29 10.17 -13.48
C PHE A 198 -9.29 9.10 -12.38
N ALA A 199 -9.68 7.88 -12.74
CA ALA A 199 -9.60 6.72 -11.86
C ALA A 199 -8.29 5.96 -12.10
N GLY A 200 -7.32 6.15 -11.19
CA GLY A 200 -6.06 5.40 -11.20
C GLY A 200 -6.22 3.99 -10.64
N THR A 201 -5.38 3.07 -11.08
CA THR A 201 -5.33 1.71 -10.55
C THR A 201 -4.55 1.61 -9.24
N ASP A 202 -3.58 2.49 -9.04
CA ASP A 202 -2.69 2.60 -7.90
C ASP A 202 -2.10 4.02 -7.78
N GLU A 203 -1.27 4.28 -6.79
CA GLU A 203 -0.64 5.58 -6.58
C GLU A 203 0.34 5.93 -7.71
N ALA A 204 1.05 4.93 -8.25
CA ALA A 204 1.99 5.15 -9.35
C ALA A 204 1.29 5.73 -10.58
N SER A 205 0.12 5.22 -10.93
CA SER A 205 -0.65 5.70 -12.09
C SER A 205 -1.08 7.17 -11.95
N LEU A 206 -1.35 7.63 -10.73
CA LEU A 206 -1.66 9.03 -10.44
C LEU A 206 -0.42 9.91 -10.54
N LEU A 207 0.70 9.45 -9.97
CA LEU A 207 1.99 10.15 -10.02
C LEU A 207 2.52 10.28 -11.45
N GLU A 208 2.48 9.19 -12.22
CA GLU A 208 2.86 9.16 -13.64
C GLU A 208 2.02 10.15 -14.47
N ARG A 209 0.70 10.16 -14.24
CA ARG A 209 -0.21 11.11 -14.89
C ARG A 209 0.14 12.57 -14.56
N ALA A 210 0.53 12.86 -13.32
CA ALA A 210 0.99 14.17 -12.88
C ALA A 210 2.41 14.51 -13.35
N GLY A 211 3.02 13.68 -14.21
CA GLY A 211 4.38 13.88 -14.76
C GLY A 211 5.48 13.64 -13.73
N ILE A 212 5.21 12.92 -12.64
CA ILE A 212 6.18 12.62 -11.59
C ILE A 212 6.86 11.29 -11.91
N ALA A 213 8.18 11.29 -12.00
CA ALA A 213 8.95 10.05 -12.18
C ALA A 213 8.87 9.17 -10.93
N VAL A 214 8.59 7.87 -11.13
CA VAL A 214 8.43 6.91 -10.05
C VAL A 214 9.54 5.87 -10.10
N ALA A 215 10.35 5.79 -9.05
CA ALA A 215 11.41 4.79 -8.94
C ALA A 215 10.85 3.41 -8.59
N VAL A 216 11.52 2.34 -9.02
CA VAL A 216 11.14 0.96 -8.68
C VAL A 216 12.13 0.39 -7.67
N VAL A 217 11.62 -0.09 -6.55
CA VAL A 217 12.38 -0.78 -5.49
C VAL A 217 12.13 -2.28 -5.61
N PRO A 218 13.18 -3.13 -5.52
CA PRO A 218 13.00 -4.57 -5.56
C PRO A 218 12.08 -5.08 -4.45
N GLY A 219 11.02 -5.77 -4.85
CA GLY A 219 10.07 -6.44 -3.97
C GLY A 219 10.45 -7.89 -3.65
N ALA A 220 9.54 -8.59 -3.01
CA ALA A 220 9.69 -10.00 -2.68
C ALA A 220 8.43 -10.79 -3.04
N ALA A 221 8.60 -12.06 -3.46
CA ALA A 221 7.47 -12.92 -3.79
C ALA A 221 6.52 -13.11 -2.58
N ARG A 222 7.07 -13.16 -1.36
CA ARG A 222 6.29 -13.26 -0.13
C ARG A 222 5.41 -12.03 0.17
N ASN A 223 5.69 -10.86 -0.44
CA ASN A 223 4.86 -9.65 -0.31
C ASN A 223 3.66 -9.70 -1.27
N PHE A 224 3.08 -10.87 -1.46
CA PHE A 224 1.89 -11.03 -2.29
C PHE A 224 0.62 -10.50 -1.60
N LYS A 225 -0.38 -10.24 -2.40
CA LYS A 225 -1.70 -9.75 -1.96
C LYS A 225 -2.62 -10.94 -1.71
N ILE A 226 -3.20 -11.04 -0.53
CA ILE A 226 -4.25 -12.03 -0.24
C ILE A 226 -5.49 -11.67 -1.06
N THR A 227 -5.83 -12.54 -2.02
CA THR A 227 -6.92 -12.31 -2.98
C THR A 227 -7.86 -13.50 -3.11
N GLN A 228 -7.40 -14.70 -2.80
CA GLN A 228 -8.13 -15.96 -2.88
C GLN A 228 -7.85 -16.85 -1.66
N PRO A 229 -8.69 -17.86 -1.36
CA PRO A 229 -8.54 -18.68 -0.15
C PRO A 229 -7.16 -19.33 0.03
N GLY A 230 -6.58 -19.89 -1.02
CA GLY A 230 -5.25 -20.52 -0.97
C GLY A 230 -4.10 -19.56 -0.61
N ASP A 231 -4.30 -18.26 -0.73
CA ASP A 231 -3.30 -17.26 -0.31
C ASP A 231 -3.11 -17.24 1.21
N ILE A 232 -4.11 -17.67 1.99
CA ILE A 232 -4.01 -17.79 3.46
C ILE A 232 -3.01 -18.90 3.82
N GLU A 233 -3.17 -20.08 3.23
CA GLU A 233 -2.27 -21.22 3.45
C GLU A 233 -0.84 -20.88 3.05
N LEU A 234 -0.66 -20.19 1.91
CA LEU A 234 0.64 -19.72 1.47
C LEU A 234 1.24 -18.70 2.46
N ALA A 235 0.42 -17.79 3.01
CA ALA A 235 0.89 -16.84 4.00
C ALA A 235 1.31 -17.53 5.31
N GLU A 236 0.58 -18.54 5.76
CA GLU A 236 0.93 -19.35 6.94
C GLU A 236 2.22 -20.13 6.73
N PHE A 237 2.43 -20.70 5.54
CA PHE A 237 3.68 -21.35 5.19
C PHE A 237 4.87 -20.39 5.32
N TYR A 238 4.79 -19.18 4.76
CA TYR A 238 5.88 -18.20 4.89
C TYR A 238 6.12 -17.75 6.32
N LEU A 239 5.07 -17.65 7.15
CA LEU A 239 5.23 -17.33 8.59
C LEU A 239 5.91 -18.45 9.37
N GLY A 240 5.67 -19.71 9.02
CA GLY A 240 6.33 -20.86 9.60
C GLY A 240 7.84 -20.87 9.32
N GLN A 241 8.23 -20.51 8.11
CA GLN A 241 9.66 -20.43 7.70
C GLN A 241 10.44 -19.31 8.45
N ALA A 242 9.77 -18.23 8.84
CA ALA A 242 10.43 -17.13 9.55
C ALA A 242 10.71 -17.42 11.03
N LYS A 243 10.21 -18.55 11.57
CA LYS A 243 10.40 -18.98 12.97
C LYS A 243 11.47 -20.08 13.12
N SER A 244 11.93 -20.65 12.01
CA SER A 244 13.00 -21.62 11.96
C SER A 244 14.34 -20.97 11.60
#